data_895ec6ea26d4f2a0e3c08b9571fab4b1
#
_entry.id   895ec6ea26d4f2a0e3c08b9571fab4b1
#
_cell.length_a   1.000
_cell.length_b   1.000
_cell.length_c   1.000
_cell.angle_alpha   90.00
_cell.angle_beta   90.00
_cell.angle_gamma   90.00
#
_symmetry.space_group_name_H-M   'P 1'
#
loop_
_entity.id
_entity.type
_entity.pdbx_description
1 polymer ?
#
loop_
_entity_poly.entity_id
_entity_poly.type
_entity_poly.pdbx_seq_one_letter_code
_entity_poly.pdbx_strand_id
1 'polypeptide(L)'
;MKFAVMGRMGAEEAIGPTVVAGISNADPCGGRSRRKSSRRAGGRIACAICWAMLPLAASAELSNDSLLGPGLRYRPAYDGSSSQRVELVPVIRYFGETWFIRSTQGVLETGVRTELAPGLHAGAQLAYEPGRKSSESAFLRSHQIAEIPGGASAGLQLEWDHTVGPVPITLLARVRKNIDSERGAQADLRLSVGVFHGGPVSAGIFGQATWADEKSTTSLYGIAPQQSAVTGLPAFQPGGGLLFSSVGLLWSVDLNPKWVVVGSLESRRLSGNVADSPLVERRSNGYLSAGIAYHY
;
A
#
# COMPACT_ATOMS: atom_id res chain seq x y z
N MET A 1 -2.71 -30.88 -34.12
CA MET A 1 -2.29 -30.24 -35.37
C MET A 1 -0.98 -29.54 -35.07
N LYS A 2 0.13 -30.09 -35.58
CA LYS A 2 1.51 -29.64 -35.38
C LYS A 2 1.85 -28.56 -36.40
N PHE A 3 2.56 -27.52 -35.99
CA PHE A 3 3.61 -26.81 -36.72
C PHE A 3 4.51 -26.18 -35.65
N ALA A 4 5.69 -26.57 -35.32
CA ALA A 4 7.01 -26.76 -35.96
C ALA A 4 7.41 -25.47 -36.75
N VAL A 5 8.41 -24.78 -36.36
CA VAL A 5 9.85 -24.84 -36.10
C VAL A 5 10.61 -23.95 -37.12
N MET A 6 11.73 -23.43 -36.67
CA MET A 6 12.89 -22.86 -37.38
C MET A 6 12.94 -21.34 -37.44
N GLY A 7 14.06 -20.69 -37.16
CA GLY A 7 15.45 -21.06 -36.87
C GLY A 7 16.28 -19.83 -36.98
N ARG A 8 17.17 -19.66 -36.10
CA ARG A 8 18.63 -19.66 -36.18
C ARG A 8 19.36 -18.57 -36.97
N MET A 9 20.36 -18.08 -36.28
CA MET A 9 21.72 -17.63 -36.73
C MET A 9 21.78 -16.16 -37.14
N GLY A 10 22.83 -15.41 -36.79
CA GLY A 10 24.08 -15.66 -36.12
C GLY A 10 24.97 -14.43 -36.23
N ALA A 11 26.02 -14.50 -35.47
CA ALA A 11 27.37 -13.96 -35.63
C ALA A 11 27.55 -12.45 -35.41
N GLU A 12 28.22 -12.01 -34.36
CA GLU A 12 29.67 -12.01 -34.17
C GLU A 12 30.38 -10.93 -35.05
N GLU A 13 30.91 -9.91 -34.39
CA GLU A 13 32.32 -9.55 -34.49
C GLU A 13 32.72 -8.45 -33.51
N ALA A 14 33.78 -8.75 -32.80
CA ALA A 14 34.56 -7.89 -31.94
C ALA A 14 35.52 -7.03 -32.76
N ILE A 15 35.90 -5.87 -32.26
CA ILE A 15 37.28 -5.30 -32.41
C ILE A 15 37.44 -4.22 -31.32
N GLY A 16 38.39 -4.43 -30.40
CA GLY A 16 39.02 -3.38 -29.60
C GLY A 16 40.36 -2.99 -30.31
N PRO A 17 41.36 -2.49 -29.60
CA PRO A 17 41.42 -1.26 -28.82
C PRO A 17 42.47 -0.30 -29.40
N THR A 18 42.63 0.95 -28.93
CA THR A 18 43.88 1.67 -29.05
C THR A 18 44.11 2.68 -27.94
N VAL A 19 45.15 2.46 -27.23
CA VAL A 19 45.86 3.31 -26.28
C VAL A 19 46.63 4.38 -27.03
N VAL A 20 46.68 5.63 -26.52
CA VAL A 20 47.86 6.49 -26.63
C VAL A 20 47.99 7.39 -25.39
N ALA A 21 49.17 7.34 -24.82
CA ALA A 21 49.72 8.10 -23.71
C ALA A 21 50.37 9.41 -24.17
N GLY A 22 50.63 10.31 -23.23
CA GLY A 22 51.52 11.49 -23.40
C GLY A 22 51.30 12.46 -22.26
N ILE A 23 51.99 12.39 -21.15
CA ILE A 23 53.25 12.96 -20.71
C ILE A 23 53.38 14.48 -21.03
N SER A 24 53.44 15.35 -19.99
CA SER A 24 54.67 16.05 -19.59
C SER A 24 54.36 17.28 -18.69
N ASN A 25 54.88 17.26 -17.49
CA ASN A 25 55.78 18.21 -16.78
C ASN A 25 55.60 19.73 -16.97
N ALA A 26 55.48 20.49 -15.88
CA ALA A 26 56.56 21.24 -15.25
C ALA A 26 56.04 22.25 -14.21
N ASP A 27 56.49 22.14 -13.00
CA ASP A 27 56.73 23.25 -12.06
C ASP A 27 57.90 24.11 -12.55
N PRO A 28 58.23 25.29 -11.99
CA PRO A 28 58.22 25.65 -10.57
C PRO A 28 58.08 27.17 -10.22
N CYS A 29 58.16 27.44 -8.93
CA CYS A 29 58.75 28.59 -8.22
C CYS A 29 57.99 29.92 -8.04
N GLY A 30 57.69 30.27 -6.81
CA GLY A 30 58.39 31.32 -6.13
C GLY A 30 57.52 32.42 -5.49
N GLY A 31 57.68 32.66 -4.19
CA GLY A 31 57.33 33.96 -3.67
C GLY A 31 56.70 34.00 -2.26
N ARG A 32 57.56 34.10 -1.27
CA ARG A 32 57.26 34.47 0.12
C ARG A 32 56.56 35.83 0.24
N SER A 33 55.55 35.92 1.08
CA SER A 33 55.46 37.10 1.98
C SER A 33 54.59 36.76 3.19
N ARG A 34 55.20 36.94 4.36
CA ARG A 34 54.58 36.93 5.69
C ARG A 34 53.74 38.19 5.89
N ARG A 35 52.52 38.03 6.40
CA ARG A 35 51.95 38.98 7.39
C ARG A 35 51.01 38.27 8.38
N LYS A 36 51.39 38.43 9.65
CA LYS A 36 50.59 38.09 10.84
C LYS A 36 49.53 39.15 11.04
N SER A 37 48.32 38.78 11.40
CA SER A 37 47.52 39.37 12.47
C SER A 37 46.24 38.52 12.70
N SER A 38 46.18 37.89 13.80
CA SER A 38 45.37 38.02 15.01
C SER A 38 43.85 37.87 14.86
N ARG A 39 43.39 36.76 15.46
CA ARG A 39 42.21 36.59 16.33
C ARG A 39 40.82 37.02 15.81
N ARG A 40 39.95 36.04 15.57
CA ARG A 40 38.77 35.88 16.41
C ARG A 40 38.11 34.51 16.18
N ALA A 41 37.92 33.79 17.27
CA ALA A 41 37.17 32.56 17.35
C ALA A 41 35.71 32.77 16.97
N GLY A 42 35.19 31.96 16.09
CA GLY A 42 33.81 31.88 15.75
C GLY A 42 33.58 30.50 15.17
N GLY A 43 33.27 29.54 16.04
CA GLY A 43 33.00 28.18 15.63
C GLY A 43 31.78 28.13 14.72
N ARG A 44 31.98 27.79 13.48
CA ARG A 44 30.94 27.27 12.59
C ARG A 44 31.19 25.78 12.45
N ILE A 45 30.44 25.02 13.24
CA ILE A 45 30.27 23.59 13.03
C ILE A 45 29.51 23.46 11.71
N ALA A 46 30.25 23.27 10.63
CA ALA A 46 29.68 22.82 9.37
C ALA A 46 29.40 21.33 9.52
N CYS A 47 28.17 20.99 9.86
CA CYS A 47 27.65 19.62 9.77
C CYS A 47 27.57 19.28 8.30
N ALA A 48 28.65 18.74 7.73
CA ALA A 48 28.61 18.11 6.41
C ALA A 48 27.91 16.77 6.55
N ILE A 49 26.58 16.78 6.41
CA ILE A 49 25.81 15.57 6.16
C ILE A 49 26.13 15.18 4.72
N CYS A 50 27.15 14.33 4.52
CA CYS A 50 27.34 13.59 3.30
C CYS A 50 26.18 12.61 3.14
N TRP A 51 25.15 13.02 2.40
CA TRP A 51 24.17 12.10 1.86
C TRP A 51 24.89 11.27 0.79
N ALA A 52 25.38 10.10 1.17
CA ALA A 52 25.72 9.06 0.23
C ALA A 52 24.40 8.61 -0.40
N MET A 53 24.09 9.10 -1.60
CA MET A 53 23.01 8.57 -2.44
C MET A 53 23.43 7.18 -2.91
N LEU A 54 23.08 6.16 -2.11
CA LEU A 54 23.04 4.79 -2.57
C LEU A 54 21.80 4.63 -3.48
N PRO A 55 21.87 3.89 -4.59
CA PRO A 55 20.70 3.61 -5.41
C PRO A 55 19.73 2.74 -4.61
N LEU A 56 18.61 3.34 -4.21
CA LEU A 56 17.55 2.68 -3.48
C LEU A 56 16.53 2.15 -4.49
N ALA A 57 16.62 0.87 -4.81
CA ALA A 57 15.50 0.18 -5.44
C ALA A 57 14.58 -0.32 -4.31
N ALA A 58 13.49 0.36 -4.03
CA ALA A 58 12.54 -0.01 -3.00
C ALA A 58 11.40 -0.84 -3.62
N SER A 59 11.16 -2.04 -3.14
CA SER A 59 10.23 -2.99 -3.76
C SER A 59 9.15 -3.55 -2.81
N ALA A 60 8.87 -2.92 -1.66
CA ALA A 60 8.05 -3.55 -0.61
C ALA A 60 6.58 -3.90 -0.99
N GLU A 61 5.93 -3.15 -1.86
CA GLU A 61 4.58 -3.48 -2.40
C GLU A 61 4.58 -3.58 -3.92
N LEU A 62 5.70 -3.24 -4.51
CA LEU A 62 5.88 -2.98 -5.93
C LEU A 62 6.55 -4.14 -6.67
N SER A 63 6.87 -5.23 -5.97
CA SER A 63 7.35 -6.45 -6.63
C SER A 63 6.16 -7.27 -7.13
N ASN A 64 6.27 -7.77 -8.35
CA ASN A 64 5.35 -8.77 -8.89
C ASN A 64 5.62 -10.18 -8.34
N ASP A 65 6.33 -10.30 -7.23
CA ASP A 65 6.68 -11.57 -6.61
C ASP A 65 5.43 -12.31 -6.14
N SER A 66 5.40 -13.59 -6.44
CA SER A 66 4.34 -14.48 -5.98
C SER A 66 4.60 -14.89 -4.54
N LEU A 67 3.67 -14.54 -3.66
CA LEU A 67 3.75 -14.77 -2.22
C LEU A 67 2.57 -15.59 -1.72
N LEU A 68 2.85 -16.58 -0.88
CA LEU A 68 1.81 -17.35 -0.19
C LEU A 68 2.24 -17.66 1.25
N GLY A 69 1.40 -17.33 2.22
CA GLY A 69 1.68 -17.63 3.62
C GLY A 69 0.60 -17.18 4.59
N PRO A 70 0.75 -17.48 5.88
CA PRO A 70 -0.10 -16.98 6.93
C PRO A 70 0.38 -15.63 7.46
N GLY A 71 -0.56 -14.85 7.98
CA GLY A 71 -0.29 -13.59 8.68
C GLY A 71 -1.28 -13.36 9.82
N LEU A 72 -0.93 -12.41 10.65
CA LEU A 72 -1.76 -11.89 11.74
C LEU A 72 -2.06 -10.42 11.46
N ARG A 73 -3.28 -10.01 11.75
CA ARG A 73 -3.71 -8.63 11.67
C ARG A 73 -4.35 -8.20 12.98
N TYR A 74 -3.83 -7.12 13.55
CA TYR A 74 -4.44 -6.41 14.67
C TYR A 74 -5.22 -5.22 14.11
N ARG A 75 -6.51 -5.14 14.40
CA ARG A 75 -7.39 -4.11 13.89
C ARG A 75 -8.56 -3.81 14.82
N PRO A 76 -9.27 -2.69 14.64
CA PRO A 76 -10.55 -2.47 15.31
C PRO A 76 -11.58 -3.55 14.87
N ALA A 77 -12.55 -3.83 15.73
CA ALA A 77 -13.64 -4.74 15.43
C ALA A 77 -14.40 -4.31 14.16
N TYR A 78 -14.59 -3.00 14.00
CA TYR A 78 -15.06 -2.32 12.77
C TYR A 78 -14.42 -0.93 12.72
N ASP A 79 -14.41 -0.30 11.55
CA ASP A 79 -13.88 1.07 11.41
C ASP A 79 -14.73 2.03 12.26
N GLY A 80 -14.09 2.70 13.21
CA GLY A 80 -14.79 3.51 14.21
C GLY A 80 -14.96 2.87 15.58
N SER A 81 -14.62 1.58 15.74
CA SER A 81 -14.70 0.88 17.04
C SER A 81 -13.55 1.26 17.97
N SER A 82 -13.85 1.28 19.28
CA SER A 82 -12.83 1.30 20.34
C SER A 82 -12.27 -0.09 20.67
N SER A 83 -13.03 -1.14 20.38
CA SER A 83 -12.64 -2.54 20.57
C SER A 83 -11.64 -2.98 19.52
N GLN A 84 -10.61 -3.73 19.93
CA GLN A 84 -9.57 -4.24 19.04
C GLN A 84 -9.62 -5.77 18.99
N ARG A 85 -9.15 -6.35 17.88
CA ARG A 85 -9.06 -7.80 17.71
C ARG A 85 -7.83 -8.19 16.90
N VAL A 86 -7.41 -9.43 17.09
CA VAL A 86 -6.42 -10.10 16.25
C VAL A 86 -7.14 -11.11 15.36
N GLU A 87 -6.79 -11.16 14.10
CA GLU A 87 -7.32 -12.14 13.15
C GLU A 87 -6.20 -12.75 12.34
N LEU A 88 -6.40 -14.02 11.96
CA LEU A 88 -5.58 -14.68 10.96
C LEU A 88 -5.98 -14.16 9.58
N VAL A 89 -5.00 -13.80 8.78
CA VAL A 89 -5.20 -13.34 7.40
C VAL A 89 -4.24 -14.09 6.49
N PRO A 90 -4.66 -14.46 5.27
CA PRO A 90 -3.72 -14.99 4.31
C PRO A 90 -2.85 -13.87 3.74
N VAL A 91 -1.55 -14.14 3.59
CA VAL A 91 -0.65 -13.33 2.78
C VAL A 91 -0.63 -13.98 1.40
N ILE A 92 -1.37 -13.41 0.48
CA ILE A 92 -1.49 -13.91 -0.89
C ILE A 92 -1.15 -12.77 -1.84
N ARG A 93 -0.23 -13.03 -2.75
CA ARG A 93 0.07 -12.17 -3.89
C ARG A 93 0.50 -13.04 -5.05
N TYR A 94 -0.23 -12.95 -6.14
CA TYR A 94 0.12 -13.57 -7.40
C TYR A 94 -0.36 -12.69 -8.54
N PHE A 95 0.55 -12.37 -9.42
CA PHE A 95 0.27 -11.64 -10.64
C PHE A 95 0.73 -12.48 -11.83
N GLY A 96 -0.22 -13.13 -12.50
CA GLY A 96 0.00 -13.78 -13.78
C GLY A 96 -0.05 -12.78 -14.93
N GLU A 97 0.07 -13.28 -16.15
CA GLU A 97 0.01 -12.44 -17.36
C GLU A 97 -1.34 -11.72 -17.50
N THR A 98 -2.45 -12.42 -17.23
CA THR A 98 -3.80 -11.91 -17.44
C THR A 98 -4.67 -11.92 -16.19
N TRP A 99 -4.29 -12.61 -15.14
CA TRP A 99 -5.09 -12.71 -13.92
C TRP A 99 -4.23 -12.49 -12.67
N PHE A 100 -4.88 -12.11 -11.58
CA PHE A 100 -4.22 -11.91 -10.30
C PHE A 100 -5.09 -12.40 -9.15
N ILE A 101 -4.43 -12.71 -8.04
CA ILE A 101 -5.05 -12.88 -6.73
C ILE A 101 -4.14 -12.23 -5.69
N ARG A 102 -4.74 -11.42 -4.81
CA ARG A 102 -3.99 -10.76 -3.73
C ARG A 102 -4.85 -10.56 -2.49
N SER A 103 -4.21 -10.45 -1.35
CA SER A 103 -4.84 -9.98 -0.13
C SER A 103 -4.32 -8.57 0.19
N THR A 104 -5.23 -7.60 0.26
CA THR A 104 -4.90 -6.20 0.56
C THR A 104 -5.74 -5.72 1.73
N GLN A 105 -5.09 -5.29 2.80
CA GLN A 105 -5.79 -4.79 4.01
C GLN A 105 -6.88 -5.74 4.55
N GLY A 106 -6.68 -7.06 4.41
CA GLY A 106 -7.64 -8.08 4.86
C GLY A 106 -8.81 -8.34 3.90
N VAL A 107 -8.79 -7.76 2.72
CA VAL A 107 -9.70 -8.04 1.61
C VAL A 107 -9.01 -9.00 0.65
N LEU A 108 -9.66 -10.10 0.31
CA LEU A 108 -9.19 -11.01 -0.73
C LEU A 108 -9.72 -10.52 -2.08
N GLU A 109 -8.81 -10.28 -3.02
CA GLU A 109 -9.10 -9.77 -4.36
C GLU A 109 -8.59 -10.74 -5.41
N THR A 110 -9.37 -10.97 -6.44
CA THR A 110 -8.97 -11.72 -7.64
C THR A 110 -9.56 -11.06 -8.88
N GLY A 111 -8.93 -11.22 -10.00
CA GLY A 111 -9.43 -10.60 -11.22
C GLY A 111 -8.57 -10.85 -12.44
N VAL A 112 -8.93 -10.14 -13.50
CA VAL A 112 -8.16 -10.10 -14.74
C VAL A 112 -7.60 -8.69 -14.92
N ARG A 113 -6.41 -8.61 -15.51
CA ARG A 113 -5.74 -7.34 -15.84
C ARG A 113 -5.10 -7.41 -17.20
N THR A 114 -4.97 -6.28 -17.84
CA THR A 114 -4.23 -6.12 -19.09
C THR A 114 -3.43 -4.83 -19.04
N GLU A 115 -2.26 -4.84 -19.64
CA GLU A 115 -1.44 -3.65 -19.78
C GLU A 115 -1.97 -2.81 -20.95
N LEU A 116 -2.29 -1.55 -20.69
CA LEU A 116 -2.76 -0.58 -21.70
C LEU A 116 -1.60 0.24 -22.29
N ALA A 117 -0.59 0.50 -21.46
CA ALA A 117 0.63 1.22 -21.81
C ALA A 117 1.72 0.80 -20.80
N PRO A 118 3.01 1.06 -21.04
CA PRO A 118 4.07 0.68 -20.13
C PRO A 118 3.79 1.09 -18.68
N GLY A 119 3.65 0.09 -17.81
CA GLY A 119 3.32 0.25 -16.39
C GLY A 119 1.86 0.64 -16.09
N LEU A 120 0.99 0.82 -17.09
CA LEU A 120 -0.42 1.15 -16.88
C LEU A 120 -1.29 -0.09 -17.14
N HIS A 121 -1.92 -0.60 -16.08
CA HIS A 121 -2.76 -1.78 -16.11
C HIS A 121 -4.22 -1.42 -15.83
N ALA A 122 -5.14 -1.90 -16.66
CA ALA A 122 -6.56 -1.88 -16.36
C ALA A 122 -7.04 -3.30 -16.03
N GLY A 123 -8.03 -3.40 -15.14
CA GLY A 123 -8.53 -4.71 -14.74
C GLY A 123 -9.96 -4.70 -14.25
N ALA A 124 -10.56 -5.89 -14.26
CA ALA A 124 -11.82 -6.18 -13.59
C ALA A 124 -11.55 -7.14 -12.44
N GLN A 125 -12.22 -6.93 -11.30
CA GLN A 125 -11.95 -7.70 -10.09
C GLN A 125 -13.21 -8.12 -9.37
N LEU A 126 -13.07 -9.21 -8.62
CA LEU A 126 -13.96 -9.63 -7.55
C LEU A 126 -13.20 -9.48 -6.23
N ALA A 127 -13.89 -9.01 -5.21
CA ALA A 127 -13.31 -8.91 -3.88
C ALA A 127 -14.29 -9.49 -2.86
N TYR A 128 -13.75 -10.13 -1.81
CA TYR A 128 -14.52 -10.59 -0.67
C TYR A 128 -14.14 -9.78 0.56
N GLU A 129 -15.10 -9.13 1.14
CA GLU A 129 -14.96 -8.30 2.33
C GLU A 129 -15.56 -9.00 3.53
N PRO A 130 -14.82 -9.15 4.65
CA PRO A 130 -15.40 -9.66 5.88
C PRO A 130 -16.47 -8.67 6.38
N GLY A 131 -17.57 -9.20 6.91
CA GLY A 131 -18.62 -8.39 7.50
C GLY A 131 -18.24 -7.82 8.87
N ARG A 132 -19.27 -7.38 9.60
CA ARG A 132 -19.17 -6.91 10.99
C ARG A 132 -20.01 -7.82 11.88
N LYS A 133 -19.37 -8.47 12.87
CA LYS A 133 -20.08 -9.31 13.85
C LYS A 133 -20.30 -8.51 15.14
N SER A 134 -21.50 -8.57 15.68
CA SER A 134 -21.84 -7.93 16.95
C SER A 134 -21.02 -8.50 18.11
N SER A 135 -20.69 -9.81 18.07
CA SER A 135 -19.85 -10.49 19.06
C SER A 135 -18.44 -9.95 19.19
N GLU A 136 -17.93 -9.20 18.21
CA GLU A 136 -16.56 -8.66 18.17
C GLU A 136 -16.39 -7.32 18.90
N SER A 137 -17.51 -6.64 19.26
CA SER A 137 -17.47 -5.38 20.00
C SER A 137 -18.45 -5.39 21.16
N ALA A 138 -17.99 -4.96 22.34
CA ALA A 138 -18.86 -4.78 23.51
C ALA A 138 -19.93 -3.73 23.24
N PHE A 139 -19.59 -2.66 22.54
CA PHE A 139 -20.52 -1.60 22.14
C PHE A 139 -21.65 -2.13 21.26
N LEU A 140 -21.33 -2.90 20.22
CA LEU A 140 -22.34 -3.46 19.31
C LEU A 140 -23.28 -4.43 20.05
N ARG A 141 -22.74 -5.25 20.96
CA ARG A 141 -23.53 -6.18 21.77
C ARG A 141 -24.48 -5.46 22.72
N SER A 142 -23.97 -4.46 23.47
CA SER A 142 -24.80 -3.72 24.45
C SER A 142 -25.93 -2.93 23.82
N HIS A 143 -25.76 -2.47 22.58
CA HIS A 143 -26.77 -1.75 21.84
C HIS A 143 -27.56 -2.64 20.86
N GLN A 144 -27.38 -3.96 20.89
CA GLN A 144 -28.06 -4.91 20.01
C GLN A 144 -27.98 -4.55 18.52
N ILE A 145 -26.80 -4.03 18.09
CA ILE A 145 -26.56 -3.66 16.70
C ILE A 145 -26.47 -4.92 15.83
N ALA A 146 -27.23 -4.95 14.76
CA ALA A 146 -27.27 -6.07 13.83
C ALA A 146 -25.90 -6.35 13.20
N GLU A 147 -25.64 -7.62 12.94
CA GLU A 147 -24.48 -8.07 12.18
C GLU A 147 -24.61 -7.69 10.71
N ILE A 148 -23.47 -7.45 10.08
CA ILE A 148 -23.36 -7.30 8.63
C ILE A 148 -22.62 -8.54 8.13
N PRO A 149 -23.24 -9.40 7.34
CA PRO A 149 -22.57 -10.58 6.80
C PRO A 149 -21.41 -10.18 5.87
N GLY A 150 -20.42 -11.04 5.72
CA GLY A 150 -19.40 -10.87 4.69
C GLY A 150 -20.06 -10.83 3.31
N GLY A 151 -19.43 -10.16 2.36
CA GLY A 151 -20.01 -9.99 1.03
C GLY A 151 -18.97 -9.90 -0.07
N ALA A 152 -19.40 -10.27 -1.27
CA ALA A 152 -18.61 -10.13 -2.47
C ALA A 152 -18.95 -8.80 -3.17
N SER A 153 -17.92 -8.20 -3.77
CA SER A 153 -18.06 -7.03 -4.62
C SER A 153 -17.37 -7.28 -5.97
N ALA A 154 -17.90 -6.66 -7.01
CA ALA A 154 -17.30 -6.63 -8.34
C ALA A 154 -16.88 -5.21 -8.66
N GLY A 155 -15.79 -5.06 -9.42
CA GLY A 155 -15.26 -3.73 -9.69
C GLY A 155 -14.29 -3.65 -10.83
N LEU A 156 -13.86 -2.43 -11.09
CA LEU A 156 -12.82 -2.09 -12.06
C LEU A 156 -11.67 -1.43 -11.33
N GLN A 157 -10.47 -1.62 -11.86
CA GLN A 157 -9.26 -0.97 -11.35
C GLN A 157 -8.40 -0.44 -12.49
N LEU A 158 -7.67 0.61 -12.15
CA LEU A 158 -6.59 1.16 -12.96
C LEU A 158 -5.38 1.29 -12.04
N GLU A 159 -4.27 0.67 -12.41
CA GLU A 159 -3.02 0.65 -11.65
C GLU A 159 -1.89 1.15 -12.55
N TRP A 160 -1.17 2.15 -12.06
CA TRP A 160 -0.04 2.71 -12.76
C TRP A 160 1.22 2.59 -11.92
N ASP A 161 2.15 1.77 -12.42
CA ASP A 161 3.46 1.54 -11.84
C ASP A 161 4.48 2.38 -12.59
N HIS A 162 5.21 3.20 -11.86
CA HIS A 162 6.21 4.09 -12.43
C HIS A 162 7.43 4.19 -11.52
N THR A 163 8.58 4.55 -12.09
CA THR A 163 9.81 4.77 -11.33
C THR A 163 10.35 6.16 -11.62
N VAL A 164 10.51 6.97 -10.57
CA VAL A 164 11.10 8.31 -10.66
C VAL A 164 12.52 8.26 -10.08
N GLY A 165 13.51 8.18 -10.96
CA GLY A 165 14.87 7.86 -10.54
C GLY A 165 14.93 6.46 -9.93
N PRO A 166 15.42 6.29 -8.69
CA PRO A 166 15.43 5.00 -8.00
C PRO A 166 14.14 4.71 -7.21
N VAL A 167 13.16 5.63 -7.21
CA VAL A 167 11.97 5.56 -6.35
C VAL A 167 10.81 4.96 -7.12
N PRO A 168 10.33 3.76 -6.77
CA PRO A 168 9.13 3.19 -7.35
C PRO A 168 7.87 3.84 -6.76
N ILE A 169 6.89 4.07 -7.62
CA ILE A 169 5.61 4.69 -7.30
C ILE A 169 4.51 3.85 -7.93
N THR A 170 3.48 3.54 -7.16
CA THR A 170 2.25 2.91 -7.66
C THR A 170 1.06 3.80 -7.35
N LEU A 171 0.26 4.11 -8.36
CA LEU A 171 -1.03 4.76 -8.23
C LEU A 171 -2.13 3.76 -8.59
N LEU A 172 -3.03 3.49 -7.65
CA LEU A 172 -4.15 2.57 -7.82
C LEU A 172 -5.47 3.32 -7.63
N ALA A 173 -6.32 3.29 -8.66
CA ALA A 173 -7.70 3.75 -8.61
C ALA A 173 -8.63 2.55 -8.79
N ARG A 174 -9.65 2.41 -7.93
CA ARG A 174 -10.62 1.31 -7.96
C ARG A 174 -12.03 1.82 -7.73
N VAL A 175 -12.98 1.18 -8.40
CA VAL A 175 -14.41 1.32 -8.10
C VAL A 175 -14.98 -0.08 -7.91
N ARG A 176 -15.66 -0.31 -6.79
CA ARG A 176 -16.25 -1.60 -6.43
C ARG A 176 -17.70 -1.40 -6.06
N LYS A 177 -18.57 -2.27 -6.53
CA LYS A 177 -19.97 -2.35 -6.14
C LYS A 177 -20.22 -3.68 -5.47
N ASN A 178 -20.84 -3.67 -4.30
CA ASN A 178 -21.25 -4.90 -3.63
C ASN A 178 -22.30 -5.62 -4.46
N ILE A 179 -22.20 -6.95 -4.53
CA ILE A 179 -23.18 -7.78 -5.25
C ILE A 179 -24.56 -7.68 -4.59
N ASP A 180 -24.57 -7.56 -3.26
CA ASP A 180 -25.77 -7.16 -2.54
C ASP A 180 -26.06 -5.67 -2.81
N SER A 181 -27.17 -5.40 -3.50
CA SER A 181 -27.54 -4.05 -3.96
C SER A 181 -27.77 -3.06 -2.82
N GLU A 182 -28.06 -3.52 -1.60
CA GLU A 182 -28.30 -2.68 -0.42
C GLU A 182 -27.00 -2.18 0.22
N ARG A 183 -25.87 -2.76 -0.16
CA ARG A 183 -24.55 -2.43 0.40
C ARG A 183 -23.74 -1.41 -0.42
N GLY A 184 -24.31 -0.93 -1.53
CA GLY A 184 -23.83 0.18 -2.31
C GLY A 184 -22.46 -0.04 -2.98
N ALA A 185 -21.79 1.07 -3.27
CA ALA A 185 -20.52 1.12 -3.99
C ALA A 185 -19.47 1.98 -3.26
N GLN A 186 -18.19 1.67 -3.52
CA GLN A 186 -17.04 2.40 -2.99
C GLN A 186 -16.03 2.67 -4.11
N ALA A 187 -15.31 3.76 -3.99
CA ALA A 187 -14.18 4.11 -4.86
C ALA A 187 -12.95 4.39 -4.01
N ASP A 188 -11.81 3.87 -4.42
CA ASP A 188 -10.52 4.06 -3.73
C ASP A 188 -9.52 4.73 -4.66
N LEU A 189 -8.73 5.63 -4.10
CA LEU A 189 -7.52 6.13 -4.70
C LEU A 189 -6.37 5.94 -3.73
N ARG A 190 -5.31 5.23 -4.15
CA ARG A 190 -4.14 4.94 -3.33
C ARG A 190 -2.87 5.27 -4.07
N LEU A 191 -1.98 5.99 -3.41
CA LEU A 191 -0.62 6.24 -3.85
C LEU A 191 0.33 5.53 -2.91
N SER A 192 1.22 4.71 -3.45
CA SER A 192 2.31 4.05 -2.72
C SER A 192 3.66 4.51 -3.26
N VAL A 193 4.62 4.73 -2.37
CA VAL A 193 5.97 5.20 -2.72
C VAL A 193 6.98 4.36 -1.94
N GLY A 194 7.92 3.74 -2.64
CA GLY A 194 9.06 3.08 -2.01
C GLY A 194 10.01 4.11 -1.41
N VAL A 195 10.37 3.94 -0.14
CA VAL A 195 11.19 4.92 0.59
C VAL A 195 12.53 4.37 1.06
N PHE A 196 12.65 3.05 1.10
CA PHE A 196 13.87 2.39 1.53
C PHE A 196 14.03 1.01 0.89
N HIS A 197 15.25 0.72 0.45
CA HIS A 197 15.69 -0.63 0.09
C HIS A 197 17.16 -0.76 0.46
N GLY A 198 17.48 -1.68 1.35
CA GLY A 198 18.86 -1.89 1.80
C GLY A 198 19.07 -3.31 2.31
N GLY A 199 19.91 -4.08 1.62
CA GLY A 199 20.11 -5.49 1.91
C GLY A 199 18.78 -6.26 1.82
N PRO A 200 18.38 -7.03 2.85
CA PRO A 200 17.15 -7.81 2.82
C PRO A 200 15.89 -6.97 3.16
N VAL A 201 16.02 -5.69 3.48
CA VAL A 201 14.93 -4.87 3.99
C VAL A 201 14.42 -3.91 2.93
N SER A 202 13.11 -3.87 2.74
CA SER A 202 12.41 -2.88 1.91
C SER A 202 11.29 -2.22 2.70
N ALA A 203 11.04 -0.94 2.43
CA ALA A 203 9.93 -0.20 3.02
C ALA A 203 9.33 0.79 2.04
N GLY A 204 8.02 0.99 2.14
CA GLY A 204 7.25 1.96 1.38
C GLY A 204 6.23 2.64 2.27
N ILE A 205 5.80 3.82 1.87
CA ILE A 205 4.69 4.55 2.49
C ILE A 205 3.52 4.60 1.52
N PHE A 206 2.31 4.71 2.05
CA PHE A 206 1.14 4.93 1.22
C PHE A 206 0.18 5.94 1.83
N GLY A 207 -0.58 6.59 0.95
CA GLY A 207 -1.76 7.36 1.29
C GLY A 207 -2.95 6.84 0.50
N GLN A 208 -4.12 6.77 1.13
CA GLN A 208 -5.36 6.31 0.51
C GLN A 208 -6.52 7.21 0.90
N ALA A 209 -7.43 7.42 -0.05
CA ALA A 209 -8.74 8.00 0.18
C ALA A 209 -9.81 7.06 -0.38
N THR A 210 -10.88 6.85 0.39
CA THR A 210 -12.01 5.99 0.02
C THR A 210 -13.30 6.78 0.10
N TRP A 211 -14.05 6.78 -0.98
CA TRP A 211 -15.39 7.34 -1.09
C TRP A 211 -16.41 6.22 -1.12
N ALA A 212 -17.59 6.48 -0.60
CA ALA A 212 -18.71 5.55 -0.60
C ALA A 212 -20.00 6.27 -1.00
N ASP A 213 -20.91 5.56 -1.67
CA ASP A 213 -22.24 6.07 -1.92
C ASP A 213 -23.10 6.02 -0.64
N GLU A 214 -24.27 6.64 -0.68
CA GLU A 214 -25.20 6.71 0.46
C GLU A 214 -25.63 5.31 0.94
N LYS A 215 -25.83 4.36 0.04
CA LYS A 215 -26.18 2.99 0.41
C LYS A 215 -25.06 2.33 1.20
N SER A 216 -23.82 2.47 0.75
CA SER A 216 -22.67 1.91 1.44
C SER A 216 -22.47 2.53 2.82
N THR A 217 -22.55 3.85 2.93
CA THR A 217 -22.42 4.54 4.22
C THR A 217 -23.56 4.19 5.16
N THR A 218 -24.80 4.11 4.67
CA THR A 218 -25.97 3.75 5.47
C THR A 218 -25.91 2.30 5.94
N SER A 219 -25.49 1.35 5.09
CA SER A 219 -25.36 -0.05 5.49
C SER A 219 -24.31 -0.26 6.60
N LEU A 220 -23.26 0.54 6.62
CA LEU A 220 -22.16 0.42 7.57
C LEU A 220 -22.39 1.24 8.86
N TYR A 221 -22.97 2.44 8.75
CA TYR A 221 -23.02 3.45 9.82
C TYR A 221 -24.40 4.04 10.07
N GLY A 222 -25.41 3.61 9.32
CA GLY A 222 -26.78 4.06 9.50
C GLY A 222 -27.46 3.39 10.69
N ILE A 223 -28.45 4.10 11.25
CA ILE A 223 -29.39 3.61 12.27
C ILE A 223 -30.79 4.00 11.80
N ALA A 224 -31.58 3.03 11.37
CA ALA A 224 -32.96 3.29 10.96
C ALA A 224 -33.83 3.70 12.16
N PRO A 225 -34.91 4.46 11.97
CA PRO A 225 -35.81 4.88 13.06
C PRO A 225 -36.32 3.71 13.90
N GLN A 226 -36.61 2.56 13.26
CA GLN A 226 -37.06 1.34 13.93
C GLN A 226 -35.97 0.73 14.82
N GLN A 227 -34.71 0.82 14.37
CA GLN A 227 -33.54 0.35 15.13
C GLN A 227 -33.25 1.27 16.32
N SER A 228 -33.48 2.58 16.20
CA SER A 228 -33.27 3.56 17.27
C SER A 228 -34.00 3.16 18.56
N ALA A 229 -35.23 2.71 18.46
CA ALA A 229 -36.02 2.26 19.62
C ALA A 229 -35.41 1.05 20.34
N VAL A 230 -34.76 0.15 19.60
CA VAL A 230 -34.15 -1.07 20.14
C VAL A 230 -32.74 -0.81 20.68
N THR A 231 -31.98 -0.03 19.93
CA THR A 231 -30.55 0.21 20.24
C THR A 231 -30.32 1.28 21.30
N GLY A 232 -31.33 2.15 21.54
CA GLY A 232 -31.18 3.34 22.39
C GLY A 232 -30.29 4.43 21.78
N LEU A 233 -29.86 4.28 20.53
CA LEU A 233 -29.06 5.26 19.80
C LEU A 233 -29.97 6.11 18.89
N PRO A 234 -29.66 7.40 18.66
CA PRO A 234 -30.43 8.22 17.75
C PRO A 234 -30.43 7.67 16.34
N ALA A 235 -31.57 7.80 15.63
CA ALA A 235 -31.63 7.46 14.21
C ALA A 235 -30.63 8.33 13.44
N PHE A 236 -29.92 7.71 12.50
CA PHE A 236 -28.85 8.38 11.76
C PHE A 236 -28.78 7.82 10.33
N GLN A 237 -28.76 8.72 9.36
CA GLN A 237 -28.62 8.38 7.95
C GLN A 237 -27.46 9.20 7.36
N PRO A 238 -26.28 8.59 7.22
CA PRO A 238 -25.14 9.25 6.59
C PRO A 238 -25.37 9.38 5.08
N GLY A 239 -25.06 10.55 4.52
CA GLY A 239 -24.97 10.73 3.07
C GLY A 239 -23.71 10.09 2.48
N GLY A 240 -23.67 9.96 1.16
CA GLY A 240 -22.47 9.54 0.45
C GLY A 240 -21.37 10.60 0.52
N GLY A 241 -20.12 10.18 0.25
CA GLY A 241 -18.96 11.06 0.22
C GLY A 241 -17.66 10.38 0.64
N LEU A 242 -16.68 11.15 1.11
CA LEU A 242 -15.43 10.64 1.63
C LEU A 242 -15.69 9.83 2.91
N LEU A 243 -15.46 8.52 2.80
CA LEU A 243 -15.66 7.58 3.91
C LEU A 243 -14.50 7.64 4.89
N PHE A 244 -13.28 7.50 4.39
CA PHE A 244 -12.07 7.64 5.20
C PHE A 244 -10.87 8.04 4.35
N SER A 245 -9.85 8.55 5.04
CA SER A 245 -8.49 8.65 4.55
C SER A 245 -7.55 7.85 5.42
N SER A 246 -6.48 7.33 4.85
CA SER A 246 -5.44 6.62 5.60
C SER A 246 -4.06 6.93 5.10
N VAL A 247 -3.09 6.74 5.99
CA VAL A 247 -1.66 6.75 5.70
C VAL A 247 -1.02 5.55 6.37
N GLY A 248 0.00 5.01 5.76
CA GLY A 248 0.66 3.84 6.34
C GLY A 248 2.04 3.57 5.82
N LEU A 249 2.68 2.62 6.49
CA LEU A 249 3.99 2.05 6.18
C LEU A 249 3.79 0.60 5.76
N LEU A 250 4.47 0.21 4.70
CA LEU A 250 4.62 -1.16 4.24
C LEU A 250 6.07 -1.55 4.43
N TRP A 251 6.32 -2.78 4.79
CA TRP A 251 7.69 -3.26 4.93
C TRP A 251 7.80 -4.75 4.59
N SER A 252 8.99 -5.14 4.14
CA SER A 252 9.35 -6.54 3.94
C SER A 252 10.78 -6.78 4.38
N VAL A 253 11.04 -8.03 4.81
CA VAL A 253 12.38 -8.51 5.17
C VAL A 253 12.57 -9.89 4.55
N ASP A 254 13.47 -10.00 3.59
CA ASP A 254 13.84 -11.26 2.98
C ASP A 254 14.70 -12.05 3.96
N LEU A 255 14.19 -13.18 4.45
CA LEU A 255 14.92 -14.08 5.34
C LEU A 255 15.93 -14.91 4.56
N ASN A 256 15.57 -15.30 3.35
CA ASN A 256 16.37 -16.01 2.36
C ASN A 256 15.66 -15.93 1.00
N PRO A 257 16.22 -16.49 -0.11
CA PRO A 257 15.60 -16.41 -1.44
C PRO A 257 14.17 -16.98 -1.56
N LYS A 258 13.71 -17.74 -0.57
CA LYS A 258 12.38 -18.39 -0.58
C LYS A 258 11.40 -17.86 0.46
N TRP A 259 11.87 -17.18 1.47
CA TRP A 259 11.03 -16.74 2.58
C TRP A 259 11.16 -15.25 2.86
N VAL A 260 10.05 -14.57 2.97
CA VAL A 260 9.94 -13.15 3.30
C VAL A 260 8.98 -12.94 4.47
N VAL A 261 9.31 -12.02 5.34
CA VAL A 261 8.37 -11.45 6.32
C VAL A 261 7.86 -10.14 5.76
N VAL A 262 6.54 -10.00 5.71
CA VAL A 262 5.89 -8.76 5.22
C VAL A 262 4.98 -8.20 6.29
N GLY A 263 4.79 -6.88 6.28
CA GLY A 263 3.89 -6.27 7.23
C GLY A 263 3.49 -4.85 6.84
N SER A 264 2.51 -4.32 7.59
CA SER A 264 2.05 -2.96 7.41
C SER A 264 1.64 -2.34 8.74
N LEU A 265 1.78 -1.02 8.81
CA LEU A 265 1.20 -0.18 9.85
C LEU A 265 0.35 0.87 9.14
N GLU A 266 -0.93 1.02 9.54
CA GLU A 266 -1.85 1.97 8.93
C GLU A 266 -2.56 2.76 10.03
N SER A 267 -2.72 4.06 9.80
CA SER A 267 -3.62 4.94 10.55
C SER A 267 -4.74 5.39 9.62
N ARG A 268 -5.98 5.05 9.96
CA ARG A 268 -7.19 5.37 9.19
C ARG A 268 -8.06 6.32 9.97
N ARG A 269 -8.58 7.35 9.30
CA ARG A 269 -9.49 8.34 9.88
C ARG A 269 -10.79 8.39 9.08
N LEU A 270 -11.90 8.12 9.75
CA LEU A 270 -13.24 8.32 9.22
C LEU A 270 -13.48 9.82 8.96
N SER A 271 -14.20 10.11 7.89
CA SER A 271 -14.42 11.44 7.37
C SER A 271 -15.89 11.68 7.03
N GLY A 272 -16.21 12.93 6.67
CA GLY A 272 -17.57 13.29 6.28
C GLY A 272 -18.61 12.98 7.36
N ASN A 273 -19.84 12.79 6.92
CA ASN A 273 -21.00 12.56 7.80
C ASN A 273 -20.86 11.24 8.59
N VAL A 274 -20.12 10.26 8.06
CA VAL A 274 -19.90 8.97 8.73
C VAL A 274 -19.20 9.13 10.07
N ALA A 275 -18.27 10.09 10.18
CA ALA A 275 -17.55 10.36 11.42
C ALA A 275 -18.44 10.84 12.59
N ASP A 276 -19.65 11.28 12.27
CA ASP A 276 -20.64 11.76 13.25
C ASP A 276 -21.71 10.69 13.58
N SER A 277 -21.59 9.48 13.02
CA SER A 277 -22.49 8.38 13.32
C SER A 277 -22.41 7.98 14.79
N PRO A 278 -23.55 7.71 15.45
CA PRO A 278 -23.59 7.15 16.80
C PRO A 278 -22.86 5.80 16.95
N LEU A 279 -22.56 5.10 15.83
CA LEU A 279 -21.80 3.87 15.82
C LEU A 279 -20.27 4.13 15.87
N VAL A 280 -19.83 5.36 15.76
CA VAL A 280 -18.39 5.71 15.75
C VAL A 280 -17.93 6.11 17.13
N GLU A 281 -17.27 5.20 17.83
CA GLU A 281 -16.67 5.45 19.14
C GLU A 281 -15.32 6.21 19.00
N ARG A 282 -14.59 6.00 17.88
CA ARG A 282 -13.31 6.67 17.56
C ARG A 282 -13.26 7.01 16.08
N ARG A 283 -12.95 8.26 15.77
CA ARG A 283 -12.77 8.70 14.38
C ARG A 283 -11.49 8.19 13.72
N SER A 284 -10.49 7.82 14.53
CA SER A 284 -9.19 7.32 14.05
C SER A 284 -8.89 5.96 14.64
N ASN A 285 -8.47 5.03 13.78
CA ASN A 285 -8.11 3.67 14.15
C ASN A 285 -6.75 3.30 13.57
N GLY A 286 -6.01 2.46 14.32
CA GLY A 286 -4.75 1.88 13.89
C GLY A 286 -4.90 0.43 13.48
N TYR A 287 -4.10 0.02 12.51
CA TYR A 287 -4.02 -1.35 11.98
C TYR A 287 -2.55 -1.75 11.95
N LEU A 288 -2.27 -2.97 12.35
CA LEU A 288 -0.95 -3.57 12.26
C LEU A 288 -1.10 -4.97 11.66
N SER A 289 -0.28 -5.29 10.69
CA SER A 289 -0.22 -6.66 10.17
C SER A 289 1.22 -7.12 10.02
N ALA A 290 1.41 -8.42 10.20
CA ALA A 290 2.66 -9.09 9.89
C ALA A 290 2.37 -10.53 9.46
N GLY A 291 3.16 -11.04 8.53
CA GLY A 291 3.05 -12.41 8.05
C GLY A 291 4.35 -12.92 7.48
N ILE A 292 4.46 -14.23 7.39
CA ILE A 292 5.56 -14.90 6.73
C ILE A 292 5.02 -15.54 5.45
N ALA A 293 5.71 -15.36 4.34
CA ALA A 293 5.28 -15.86 3.07
C ALA A 293 6.43 -16.54 2.31
N TYR A 294 6.06 -17.48 1.47
CA TYR A 294 6.95 -18.20 0.58
C TYR A 294 6.90 -17.55 -0.81
N HIS A 295 8.08 -17.34 -1.40
CA HIS A 295 8.27 -16.97 -2.80
C HIS A 295 8.25 -18.22 -3.68
N TYR A 296 7.44 -18.24 -4.73
CA TYR A 296 7.37 -19.38 -5.67
C TYR A 296 7.28 -18.94 -7.13
#